data_de044c506f50a9bfc0897f07e903da22
#
_entry.id   de044c506f50a9bfc0897f07e903da22
#
_cell.length_a   1.000
_cell.length_b   1.000
_cell.length_c   1.000
_cell.angle_alpha   90.00
_cell.angle_beta   90.00
_cell.angle_gamma   90.00
#
_symmetry.space_group_name_H-M   'P 1'
#
loop_
_entity.id
_entity.type
_entity.pdbx_description
1 polymer ?
#
loop_
_entity_poly.entity_id
_entity_poly.type
_entity_poly.pdbx_seq_one_letter_code
_entity_poly.pdbx_strand_id
1 'polypeptide(L)'
;MTDKISEQQRTSPDAYSRHYIVAEIIRQVFSNKKINLLDVGGAGTYVDYFRGSSSPVETVTVIDILPPPDKIEGITYIQGDATKMTFVDNQFDAVVSTDVFEHISDKTKDKFITECLRVAKDLVVVGAPFESEEVTRAETLANDYYKKNTGKPHLWLNEHFELNKPKAENVEAILAKGKYEYLKFSSNQIDSWLQSILLNFMKETNVLERPLVEQFNQFYNSHLDQMGDFKTPGYRSFYVVFKNKALMRGLDQLIPSAGGALAKLDLEAMFLTRLADDRKQLTDQKNSLEETANQNQALTEQIRAVAGQLKEKTEILKELDAEISGLRSRRWYGLYTLLGGGRK
;
A
#
# COMPACT_ATOMS: atom_id res chain seq x y z
N MET A 1 -5.21 -22.64 -7.94
CA MET A 1 -6.26 -21.59 -8.04
C MET A 1 -6.50 -20.91 -6.68
N THR A 2 -6.62 -21.65 -5.59
CA THR A 2 -6.82 -21.12 -4.24
C THR A 2 -5.74 -20.16 -3.77
N ASP A 3 -4.45 -20.39 -4.11
CA ASP A 3 -3.33 -19.52 -3.68
C ASP A 3 -3.34 -18.12 -4.33
N LYS A 4 -3.77 -18.01 -5.61
CA LYS A 4 -3.82 -16.72 -6.31
C LYS A 4 -4.96 -15.81 -5.79
N ILE A 5 -6.12 -16.38 -5.45
CA ILE A 5 -7.23 -15.62 -4.87
C ILE A 5 -6.81 -15.08 -3.50
N SER A 6 -6.10 -15.87 -2.70
CA SER A 6 -5.59 -15.41 -1.39
C SER A 6 -4.54 -14.30 -1.52
N GLU A 7 -3.75 -14.28 -2.58
CA GLU A 7 -2.78 -13.24 -2.85
C GLU A 7 -3.44 -11.92 -3.27
N GLN A 8 -4.43 -11.98 -4.16
CA GLN A 8 -5.24 -10.81 -4.54
C GLN A 8 -5.94 -10.18 -3.32
N GLN A 9 -6.48 -10.99 -2.42
CA GLN A 9 -7.12 -10.50 -1.21
C GLN A 9 -6.16 -9.82 -0.22
N ARG A 10 -4.85 -9.97 -0.35
CA ARG A 10 -3.84 -9.28 0.47
C ARG A 10 -3.48 -7.88 -0.06
N THR A 11 -3.94 -7.54 -1.26
CA THR A 11 -3.78 -6.17 -1.80
C THR A 11 -4.61 -5.18 -1.00
N SER A 12 -4.34 -3.88 -1.14
CA SER A 12 -5.13 -2.87 -0.44
C SER A 12 -6.62 -3.00 -0.79
N PRO A 13 -7.55 -2.82 0.15
CA PRO A 13 -8.98 -2.81 -0.13
C PRO A 13 -9.37 -1.85 -1.25
N ASP A 14 -8.68 -0.72 -1.33
CA ASP A 14 -8.83 0.26 -2.39
C ASP A 14 -8.59 -0.33 -3.80
N ALA A 15 -7.49 -1.03 -3.98
CA ALA A 15 -7.18 -1.68 -5.26
C ALA A 15 -8.05 -2.93 -5.51
N TYR A 16 -8.29 -3.75 -4.47
CA TYR A 16 -9.06 -4.96 -4.60
C TYR A 16 -10.52 -4.68 -4.99
N SER A 17 -11.19 -3.76 -4.28
CA SER A 17 -12.63 -3.53 -4.49
C SER A 17 -12.94 -3.05 -5.90
N ARG A 18 -12.14 -2.12 -6.45
CA ARG A 18 -12.36 -1.63 -7.82
C ARG A 18 -12.23 -2.72 -8.88
N HIS A 19 -11.24 -3.60 -8.73
CA HIS A 19 -11.05 -4.71 -9.67
C HIS A 19 -12.14 -5.77 -9.53
N TYR A 20 -12.49 -6.10 -8.30
CA TYR A 20 -13.56 -7.04 -7.99
C TYR A 20 -14.91 -6.57 -8.55
N ILE A 21 -15.26 -5.30 -8.32
CA ILE A 21 -16.51 -4.70 -8.82
C ILE A 21 -16.59 -4.81 -10.35
N VAL A 22 -15.54 -4.39 -11.06
CA VAL A 22 -15.51 -4.47 -12.53
C VAL A 22 -15.65 -5.92 -13.00
N ALA A 23 -14.93 -6.85 -12.37
CA ALA A 23 -15.02 -8.26 -12.74
C ALA A 23 -16.43 -8.83 -12.51
N GLU A 24 -17.10 -8.46 -11.41
CA GLU A 24 -18.48 -8.88 -11.15
C GLU A 24 -19.47 -8.29 -12.16
N ILE A 25 -19.35 -7.00 -12.49
CA ILE A 25 -20.16 -6.38 -13.54
C ILE A 25 -20.02 -7.14 -14.86
N ILE A 26 -18.78 -7.37 -15.29
CA ILE A 26 -18.50 -8.08 -16.56
C ILE A 26 -19.07 -9.50 -16.54
N ARG A 27 -18.90 -10.25 -15.44
CA ARG A 27 -19.44 -11.62 -15.31
C ARG A 27 -20.96 -11.66 -15.40
N GLN A 28 -21.64 -10.72 -14.73
CA GLN A 28 -23.10 -10.68 -14.73
C GLN A 28 -23.66 -10.23 -16.08
N VAL A 29 -23.09 -9.15 -16.65
CA VAL A 29 -23.56 -8.59 -17.94
C VAL A 29 -23.34 -9.56 -19.09
N PHE A 30 -22.22 -10.29 -19.10
CA PHE A 30 -21.82 -11.14 -20.21
C PHE A 30 -21.80 -12.63 -19.86
N SER A 31 -22.64 -13.09 -18.94
CA SER A 31 -22.66 -14.47 -18.43
C SER A 31 -22.72 -15.55 -19.52
N ASN A 32 -23.30 -15.23 -20.67
CA ASN A 32 -23.53 -16.18 -21.78
C ASN A 32 -22.79 -15.80 -23.07
N LYS A 33 -21.80 -14.92 -23.03
CA LYS A 33 -21.10 -14.42 -24.20
C LYS A 33 -19.62 -14.26 -23.93
N LYS A 34 -18.75 -14.72 -24.83
CA LYS A 34 -17.34 -14.36 -24.83
C LYS A 34 -17.15 -12.94 -25.37
N ILE A 35 -16.28 -12.16 -24.77
CA ILE A 35 -16.10 -10.75 -25.09
C ILE A 35 -14.63 -10.34 -25.25
N ASN A 36 -14.43 -9.31 -26.06
CA ASN A 36 -13.19 -8.56 -26.13
C ASN A 36 -13.28 -7.34 -25.23
N LEU A 37 -12.37 -7.23 -24.27
CA LEU A 37 -12.33 -6.17 -23.27
C LEU A 37 -11.23 -5.15 -23.63
N LEU A 38 -11.53 -3.86 -23.55
CA LEU A 38 -10.54 -2.79 -23.48
C LEU A 38 -10.42 -2.30 -22.05
N ASP A 39 -9.21 -2.33 -21.50
CA ASP A 39 -8.84 -1.72 -20.23
C ASP A 39 -8.10 -0.41 -20.52
N VAL A 40 -8.64 0.71 -20.07
CA VAL A 40 -8.11 2.06 -20.30
C VAL A 40 -7.37 2.54 -19.06
N GLY A 41 -6.04 2.61 -19.13
CA GLY A 41 -5.16 3.06 -18.06
C GLY A 41 -4.93 2.04 -16.94
N GLY A 42 -5.36 0.78 -17.11
CA GLY A 42 -5.32 -0.23 -16.04
C GLY A 42 -4.00 -0.97 -15.91
N ALA A 43 -3.00 -0.69 -16.73
CA ALA A 43 -1.70 -1.37 -16.75
C ALA A 43 -1.78 -2.91 -16.79
N GLY A 44 -2.93 -3.47 -17.16
CA GLY A 44 -3.17 -4.92 -17.22
C GLY A 44 -3.40 -5.61 -15.87
N THR A 45 -3.58 -4.86 -14.79
CA THR A 45 -3.73 -5.40 -13.43
C THR A 45 -5.02 -6.18 -13.21
N TYR A 46 -6.04 -5.96 -14.05
CA TYR A 46 -7.33 -6.67 -13.98
C TYR A 46 -7.33 -8.10 -14.52
N VAL A 47 -6.33 -8.46 -15.31
CA VAL A 47 -6.34 -9.73 -16.05
C VAL A 47 -6.56 -10.93 -15.15
N ASP A 48 -5.95 -10.93 -13.98
CA ASP A 48 -6.07 -12.04 -13.04
C ASP A 48 -7.49 -12.17 -12.45
N TYR A 49 -8.26 -11.07 -12.38
CA TYR A 49 -9.67 -11.11 -11.95
C TYR A 49 -10.60 -11.67 -13.03
N PHE A 50 -10.16 -11.63 -14.30
CA PHE A 50 -10.91 -12.17 -15.43
C PHE A 50 -10.47 -13.57 -15.83
N ARG A 51 -9.39 -14.10 -15.26
CA ARG A 51 -8.90 -15.46 -15.56
C ARG A 51 -9.71 -16.51 -14.80
N GLY A 52 -10.17 -17.51 -15.52
CA GLY A 52 -10.89 -18.66 -14.96
C GLY A 52 -11.88 -19.24 -15.97
N SER A 53 -12.29 -20.48 -15.75
CA SER A 53 -13.19 -21.21 -16.67
C SER A 53 -14.58 -20.55 -16.82
N SER A 54 -15.00 -19.76 -15.84
CA SER A 54 -16.27 -19.04 -15.83
C SER A 54 -16.18 -17.60 -16.34
N SER A 55 -14.99 -17.12 -16.69
CA SER A 55 -14.82 -15.77 -17.19
C SER A 55 -15.42 -15.60 -18.58
N PRO A 56 -16.19 -14.53 -18.83
CA PRO A 56 -16.65 -14.17 -20.17
C PRO A 56 -15.55 -13.52 -21.03
N VAL A 57 -14.45 -13.06 -20.44
CA VAL A 57 -13.40 -12.33 -21.15
C VAL A 57 -12.52 -13.30 -21.94
N GLU A 58 -12.48 -13.12 -23.25
CA GLU A 58 -11.64 -13.90 -24.17
C GLU A 58 -10.32 -13.21 -24.45
N THR A 59 -10.35 -11.89 -24.72
CA THR A 59 -9.16 -11.09 -24.96
C THR A 59 -9.19 -9.81 -24.13
N VAL A 60 -8.01 -9.38 -23.68
CA VAL A 60 -7.82 -8.09 -23.02
C VAL A 60 -6.84 -7.25 -23.85
N THR A 61 -7.28 -6.08 -24.24
CA THR A 61 -6.41 -5.01 -24.75
C THR A 61 -6.29 -3.94 -23.70
N VAL A 62 -5.08 -3.47 -23.46
CA VAL A 62 -4.81 -2.34 -22.56
C VAL A 62 -4.34 -1.15 -23.40
N ILE A 63 -4.85 0.04 -23.14
CA ILE A 63 -4.31 1.29 -23.64
C ILE A 63 -3.88 2.16 -22.46
N ASP A 64 -2.64 2.61 -22.49
CA ASP A 64 -2.09 3.51 -21.47
C ASP A 64 -1.14 4.51 -22.11
N ILE A 65 -1.00 5.72 -21.52
CA ILE A 65 -0.05 6.73 -21.98
C ILE A 65 1.38 6.32 -21.65
N LEU A 66 1.58 5.54 -20.61
CA LEU A 66 2.87 4.98 -20.22
C LEU A 66 3.26 3.82 -21.13
N PRO A 67 4.57 3.54 -21.28
CA PRO A 67 5.02 2.36 -21.98
C PRO A 67 4.56 1.09 -21.21
N PRO A 68 4.40 -0.05 -21.94
CA PRO A 68 4.01 -1.30 -21.29
C PRO A 68 5.02 -1.66 -20.19
N PRO A 69 4.52 -2.17 -19.04
CA PRO A 69 5.36 -2.86 -18.09
C PRO A 69 5.95 -4.12 -18.71
N ASP A 70 6.68 -4.92 -17.95
CA ASP A 70 7.12 -6.23 -18.42
C ASP A 70 5.95 -7.01 -19.03
N LYS A 71 6.24 -7.77 -20.09
CA LYS A 71 5.21 -8.47 -20.88
C LYS A 71 4.31 -9.32 -19.97
N ILE A 72 3.02 -8.96 -19.93
CA ILE A 72 2.00 -9.75 -19.24
C ILE A 72 1.39 -10.72 -20.26
N GLU A 73 1.44 -12.01 -19.97
CA GLU A 73 0.89 -13.04 -20.85
C GLU A 73 -0.64 -12.87 -21.00
N GLY A 74 -1.14 -12.97 -22.23
CA GLY A 74 -2.56 -12.89 -22.54
C GLY A 74 -3.12 -11.48 -22.60
N ILE A 75 -2.27 -10.44 -22.69
CA ILE A 75 -2.65 -9.04 -22.89
C ILE A 75 -2.04 -8.50 -24.17
N THR A 76 -2.83 -7.73 -24.91
CA THR A 76 -2.34 -6.83 -25.95
C THR A 76 -2.20 -5.44 -25.35
N TYR A 77 -0.99 -4.92 -25.24
CA TYR A 77 -0.73 -3.59 -24.70
C TYR A 77 -0.43 -2.59 -25.82
N ILE A 78 -1.11 -1.45 -25.78
CA ILE A 78 -0.96 -0.37 -26.75
C ILE A 78 -0.65 0.91 -25.97
N GLN A 79 0.51 1.52 -26.25
CA GLN A 79 0.81 2.84 -25.72
C GLN A 79 0.04 3.90 -26.53
N GLY A 80 -0.79 4.68 -25.87
CA GLY A 80 -1.65 5.67 -26.52
C GLY A 80 -2.38 6.59 -25.55
N ASP A 81 -2.96 7.64 -26.10
CA ASP A 81 -3.74 8.64 -25.39
C ASP A 81 -5.22 8.26 -25.41
N ALA A 82 -5.80 8.02 -24.25
CA ALA A 82 -7.20 7.63 -24.10
C ALA A 82 -8.22 8.71 -24.56
N THR A 83 -7.76 9.95 -24.75
CA THR A 83 -8.62 11.05 -25.26
C THR A 83 -8.67 11.13 -26.79
N LYS A 84 -7.93 10.26 -27.51
CA LYS A 84 -7.86 10.18 -28.97
C LYS A 84 -7.42 8.79 -29.43
N MET A 85 -8.20 7.78 -29.08
CA MET A 85 -7.88 6.38 -29.39
C MET A 85 -7.91 6.10 -30.90
N THR A 86 -6.95 5.29 -31.36
CA THR A 86 -6.86 4.89 -32.78
C THR A 86 -7.77 3.73 -33.16
N PHE A 87 -8.55 3.20 -32.20
CA PHE A 87 -9.49 2.12 -32.42
C PHE A 87 -10.71 2.56 -33.25
N VAL A 88 -11.30 1.63 -33.98
CA VAL A 88 -12.54 1.89 -34.72
C VAL A 88 -13.76 1.91 -33.77
N ASP A 89 -14.85 2.49 -34.24
CA ASP A 89 -16.09 2.54 -33.46
C ASP A 89 -16.61 1.12 -33.16
N ASN A 90 -17.07 0.92 -31.92
CA ASN A 90 -17.62 -0.36 -31.43
C ASN A 90 -16.66 -1.55 -31.55
N GLN A 91 -15.37 -1.32 -31.44
CA GLN A 91 -14.35 -2.37 -31.58
C GLN A 91 -14.35 -3.38 -30.43
N PHE A 92 -14.66 -2.94 -29.21
CA PHE A 92 -14.63 -3.76 -28.01
C PHE A 92 -16.04 -3.99 -27.46
N ASP A 93 -16.34 -5.22 -27.03
CA ASP A 93 -17.65 -5.51 -26.43
C ASP A 93 -17.85 -4.73 -25.14
N ALA A 94 -16.79 -4.58 -24.32
CA ALA A 94 -16.78 -3.76 -23.12
C ALA A 94 -15.50 -2.90 -23.04
N VAL A 95 -15.65 -1.71 -22.47
CA VAL A 95 -14.56 -0.80 -22.14
C VAL A 95 -14.62 -0.51 -20.64
N VAL A 96 -13.50 -0.68 -19.95
CA VAL A 96 -13.38 -0.42 -18.51
C VAL A 96 -12.27 0.57 -18.25
N SER A 97 -12.47 1.45 -17.26
CA SER A 97 -11.46 2.37 -16.77
C SER A 97 -11.70 2.65 -15.31
N THR A 98 -10.70 2.46 -14.46
CA THR A 98 -10.79 2.80 -13.03
C THR A 98 -9.55 3.52 -12.58
N ASP A 99 -9.75 4.61 -11.82
CA ASP A 99 -8.69 5.49 -11.30
C ASP A 99 -7.76 6.02 -12.40
N VAL A 100 -8.36 6.54 -13.46
CA VAL A 100 -7.69 7.18 -14.61
C VAL A 100 -8.32 8.54 -14.91
N PHE A 101 -9.63 8.63 -14.77
CA PHE A 101 -10.39 9.80 -15.20
C PHE A 101 -10.04 11.07 -14.42
N GLU A 102 -9.67 10.94 -13.16
CA GLU A 102 -9.15 12.01 -12.30
C GLU A 102 -7.78 12.55 -12.76
N HIS A 103 -7.00 11.73 -13.45
CA HIS A 103 -5.69 12.10 -14.02
C HIS A 103 -5.77 12.70 -15.43
N ILE A 104 -6.98 12.80 -15.98
CA ILE A 104 -7.20 13.43 -17.30
C ILE A 104 -7.36 14.95 -17.10
N SER A 105 -6.69 15.73 -17.96
CA SER A 105 -6.83 17.20 -17.95
C SER A 105 -8.28 17.62 -18.16
N ASP A 106 -8.75 18.65 -17.43
CA ASP A 106 -10.12 19.20 -17.53
C ASP A 106 -10.53 19.52 -18.97
N LYS A 107 -9.59 19.97 -19.80
CA LYS A 107 -9.84 20.30 -21.22
C LYS A 107 -10.19 19.08 -22.07
N THR A 108 -9.89 17.89 -21.60
CA THR A 108 -10.03 16.65 -22.37
C THR A 108 -10.86 15.57 -21.67
N LYS A 109 -11.37 15.82 -20.46
CA LYS A 109 -12.27 14.89 -19.73
C LYS A 109 -13.47 14.46 -20.56
N ASP A 110 -14.13 15.40 -21.25
CA ASP A 110 -15.28 15.08 -22.12
C ASP A 110 -14.89 14.18 -23.30
N LYS A 111 -13.69 14.40 -23.87
CA LYS A 111 -13.16 13.57 -24.94
C LYS A 111 -12.86 12.15 -24.45
N PHE A 112 -12.33 12.00 -23.25
CA PHE A 112 -12.06 10.70 -22.64
C PHE A 112 -13.36 9.86 -22.56
N ILE A 113 -14.43 10.39 -21.99
CA ILE A 113 -15.72 9.69 -21.90
C ILE A 113 -16.29 9.40 -23.29
N THR A 114 -16.19 10.37 -24.21
CA THR A 114 -16.69 10.19 -25.58
C THR A 114 -15.93 9.11 -26.34
N GLU A 115 -14.63 9.02 -26.18
CA GLU A 115 -13.80 7.97 -26.79
C GLU A 115 -14.10 6.60 -26.20
N CYS A 116 -14.23 6.48 -24.87
CA CYS A 116 -14.66 5.22 -24.24
C CYS A 116 -16.02 4.75 -24.81
N LEU A 117 -16.98 5.66 -24.94
CA LEU A 117 -18.27 5.37 -25.53
C LEU A 117 -18.18 5.02 -27.01
N ARG A 118 -17.32 5.68 -27.78
CA ARG A 118 -17.15 5.43 -29.23
C ARG A 118 -16.63 4.03 -29.49
N VAL A 119 -15.58 3.63 -28.80
CA VAL A 119 -14.90 2.34 -29.06
C VAL A 119 -15.61 1.15 -28.42
N ALA A 120 -16.49 1.39 -27.43
CA ALA A 120 -17.33 0.35 -26.83
C ALA A 120 -18.49 -0.01 -27.73
N LYS A 121 -18.82 -1.30 -27.81
CA LYS A 121 -20.00 -1.83 -28.52
C LYS A 121 -21.22 -1.92 -27.59
N ASP A 122 -21.06 -2.55 -26.44
CA ASP A 122 -22.15 -2.95 -25.56
C ASP A 122 -22.14 -2.22 -24.21
N LEU A 123 -20.95 -2.08 -23.57
CA LEU A 123 -20.81 -1.64 -22.19
C LEU A 123 -19.60 -0.72 -21.98
N VAL A 124 -19.77 0.32 -21.17
CA VAL A 124 -18.66 1.12 -20.62
C VAL A 124 -18.78 1.14 -19.09
N VAL A 125 -17.68 0.87 -18.39
CA VAL A 125 -17.59 0.99 -16.93
C VAL A 125 -16.48 1.99 -16.61
N VAL A 126 -16.84 3.10 -15.96
CA VAL A 126 -15.88 4.10 -15.48
C VAL A 126 -16.04 4.24 -13.99
N GLY A 127 -14.95 4.03 -13.25
CA GLY A 127 -14.86 4.23 -11.80
C GLY A 127 -13.75 5.22 -11.46
N ALA A 128 -14.07 6.27 -10.70
CA ALA A 128 -13.10 7.30 -10.32
C ALA A 128 -13.54 8.02 -9.02
N PRO A 129 -12.63 8.68 -8.30
CA PRO A 129 -13.00 9.67 -7.32
C PRO A 129 -13.54 10.92 -8.04
N PHE A 130 -14.81 11.23 -7.77
CA PHE A 130 -15.45 12.45 -8.27
C PHE A 130 -15.33 13.59 -7.26
N GLU A 131 -15.47 14.84 -7.74
CA GLU A 131 -15.43 16.03 -6.91
C GLU A 131 -16.53 15.96 -5.84
N SER A 132 -16.14 15.99 -4.57
CA SER A 132 -17.00 16.19 -3.41
C SER A 132 -16.17 16.73 -2.23
N GLU A 133 -16.85 17.29 -1.23
CA GLU A 133 -16.18 17.79 -0.04
C GLU A 133 -15.56 16.64 0.75
N GLU A 134 -16.26 15.52 0.88
CA GLU A 134 -15.82 14.33 1.63
C GLU A 134 -14.59 13.70 0.99
N VAL A 135 -14.58 13.51 -0.34
CA VAL A 135 -13.44 12.97 -1.08
C VAL A 135 -12.23 13.88 -0.93
N THR A 136 -12.42 15.20 -1.14
CA THR A 136 -11.34 16.18 -1.02
C THR A 136 -10.77 16.21 0.40
N ARG A 137 -11.63 16.12 1.42
CA ARG A 137 -11.20 16.08 2.82
C ARG A 137 -10.42 14.81 3.15
N ALA A 138 -10.88 13.65 2.70
CA ALA A 138 -10.23 12.37 2.94
C ALA A 138 -8.85 12.31 2.27
N GLU A 139 -8.75 12.74 1.02
CA GLU A 139 -7.46 12.81 0.30
C GLU A 139 -6.49 13.80 0.94
N THR A 140 -6.97 14.95 1.42
CA THR A 140 -6.14 15.91 2.14
C THR A 140 -5.53 15.26 3.39
N LEU A 141 -6.36 14.60 4.20
CA LEU A 141 -5.90 13.92 5.42
C LEU A 141 -4.88 12.81 5.10
N ALA A 142 -5.12 12.01 4.07
CA ALA A 142 -4.21 10.96 3.64
C ALA A 142 -2.87 11.53 3.14
N ASN A 143 -2.92 12.57 2.31
CA ASN A 143 -1.73 13.21 1.75
C ASN A 143 -0.89 13.94 2.80
N ASP A 144 -1.54 14.61 3.75
CA ASP A 144 -0.87 15.26 4.90
C ASP A 144 -0.16 14.23 5.79
N TYR A 145 -0.81 13.08 6.05
CA TYR A 145 -0.19 11.98 6.76
C TYR A 145 1.06 11.47 6.03
N TYR A 146 0.93 11.19 4.73
CA TYR A 146 2.04 10.70 3.92
C TYR A 146 3.20 11.69 3.88
N LYS A 147 2.90 12.96 3.61
CA LYS A 147 3.89 14.05 3.58
C LYS A 147 4.61 14.23 4.92
N LYS A 148 3.88 14.13 6.03
CA LYS A 148 4.47 14.22 7.38
C LYS A 148 5.50 13.12 7.64
N ASN A 149 5.27 11.90 7.15
CA ASN A 149 6.12 10.75 7.41
C ASN A 149 7.24 10.56 6.38
N THR A 150 7.09 11.06 5.14
CA THR A 150 8.05 10.88 4.05
C THR A 150 8.77 12.16 3.63
N GLY A 151 8.30 13.33 4.08
CA GLY A 151 8.77 14.64 3.66
C GLY A 151 8.25 15.10 2.28
N LYS A 152 7.46 14.28 1.57
CA LYS A 152 6.94 14.57 0.22
C LYS A 152 5.46 14.21 0.13
N PRO A 153 4.64 14.94 -0.67
CA PRO A 153 3.27 14.54 -0.93
C PRO A 153 3.23 13.18 -1.66
N HIS A 154 2.14 12.45 -1.49
CA HIS A 154 1.91 11.24 -2.27
C HIS A 154 1.62 11.60 -3.73
N LEU A 155 2.32 10.96 -4.66
CA LEU A 155 2.32 11.34 -6.08
C LEU A 155 0.91 11.45 -6.65
N TRP A 156 0.13 10.38 -6.58
CA TRP A 156 -1.21 10.33 -7.18
C TRP A 156 -2.21 11.24 -6.49
N LEU A 157 -2.22 11.31 -5.14
CA LEU A 157 -3.10 12.22 -4.42
C LEU A 157 -2.79 13.68 -4.72
N ASN A 158 -1.50 14.04 -4.88
CA ASN A 158 -1.11 15.39 -5.23
C ASN A 158 -1.60 15.78 -6.64
N GLU A 159 -1.53 14.84 -7.57
CA GLU A 159 -2.00 15.03 -8.95
C GLU A 159 -3.51 15.31 -9.02
N HIS A 160 -4.32 14.67 -8.15
CA HIS A 160 -5.76 14.96 -8.05
C HIS A 160 -6.07 16.42 -7.66
N PHE A 161 -5.20 17.05 -6.86
CA PHE A 161 -5.35 18.47 -6.52
C PHE A 161 -4.91 19.39 -7.65
N GLU A 162 -3.95 18.99 -8.48
CA GLU A 162 -3.44 19.76 -9.61
C GLU A 162 -4.35 19.71 -10.83
N LEU A 163 -4.98 18.56 -11.11
CA LEU A 163 -5.78 18.31 -12.32
C LEU A 163 -7.29 18.49 -12.12
N ASN A 164 -7.74 18.73 -10.91
CA ASN A 164 -9.15 18.74 -10.48
C ASN A 164 -9.87 17.39 -10.73
N LYS A 165 -10.61 16.93 -9.77
CA LYS A 165 -11.43 15.72 -9.91
C LYS A 165 -12.57 15.92 -10.92
N PRO A 166 -12.99 14.83 -11.60
CA PRO A 166 -14.13 14.93 -12.52
C PRO A 166 -15.42 15.30 -11.80
N LYS A 167 -16.27 16.07 -12.48
CA LYS A 167 -17.60 16.45 -12.00
C LYS A 167 -18.64 15.48 -12.52
N ALA A 168 -19.51 15.01 -11.65
CA ALA A 168 -20.59 14.09 -12.00
C ALA A 168 -21.50 14.67 -13.08
N GLU A 169 -21.84 15.96 -12.96
CA GLU A 169 -22.74 16.66 -13.86
C GLU A 169 -22.25 16.65 -15.32
N ASN A 170 -20.92 16.72 -15.52
CA ASN A 170 -20.34 16.72 -16.88
C ASN A 170 -20.53 15.34 -17.53
N VAL A 171 -20.28 14.26 -16.80
CA VAL A 171 -20.49 12.89 -17.30
C VAL A 171 -21.98 12.67 -17.59
N GLU A 172 -22.85 13.03 -16.66
CA GLU A 172 -24.30 12.85 -16.80
C GLU A 172 -24.86 13.67 -17.97
N ALA A 173 -24.33 14.88 -18.24
CA ALA A 173 -24.72 15.66 -19.42
C ALA A 173 -24.33 14.97 -20.74
N ILE A 174 -23.15 14.35 -20.82
CA ILE A 174 -22.72 13.57 -21.99
C ILE A 174 -23.65 12.37 -22.19
N LEU A 175 -23.94 11.62 -21.11
CA LEU A 175 -24.80 10.45 -21.17
C LEU A 175 -26.23 10.80 -21.56
N ALA A 176 -26.78 11.89 -21.00
CA ALA A 176 -28.11 12.38 -21.36
C ALA A 176 -28.20 12.83 -22.82
N LYS A 177 -27.19 13.55 -23.33
CA LYS A 177 -27.11 13.94 -24.74
C LYS A 177 -27.10 12.74 -25.70
N GLY A 178 -26.37 11.69 -25.31
CA GLY A 178 -26.29 10.43 -26.05
C GLY A 178 -27.48 9.50 -25.83
N LYS A 179 -28.40 9.84 -24.91
CA LYS A 179 -29.56 9.00 -24.50
C LYS A 179 -29.14 7.60 -24.04
N TYR A 180 -27.98 7.54 -23.34
CA TYR A 180 -27.48 6.30 -22.77
C TYR A 180 -28.19 5.99 -21.45
N GLU A 181 -28.56 4.72 -21.26
CA GLU A 181 -28.97 4.22 -19.95
C GLU A 181 -27.72 3.88 -19.12
N TYR A 182 -27.76 4.19 -17.84
CA TYR A 182 -26.64 3.88 -16.96
C TYR A 182 -27.09 3.61 -15.51
N LEU A 183 -26.27 2.83 -14.80
CA LEU A 183 -26.33 2.73 -13.34
C LEU A 183 -25.20 3.57 -12.75
N LYS A 184 -25.50 4.24 -11.64
CA LYS A 184 -24.51 4.97 -10.85
C LYS A 184 -24.55 4.46 -9.42
N PHE A 185 -23.41 4.14 -8.86
CA PHE A 185 -23.29 3.75 -7.45
C PHE A 185 -21.91 4.15 -6.90
N SER A 186 -21.82 4.22 -5.59
CA SER A 186 -20.56 4.50 -4.87
C SER A 186 -19.90 3.22 -4.40
N SER A 187 -18.57 3.25 -4.28
CA SER A 187 -17.78 2.20 -3.61
C SER A 187 -16.68 2.80 -2.76
N ASN A 188 -16.06 1.97 -1.93
CA ASN A 188 -15.11 2.38 -0.92
C ASN A 188 -15.71 3.49 -0.03
N GLN A 189 -16.61 3.09 0.88
CA GLN A 189 -17.16 4.01 1.86
C GLN A 189 -16.04 4.86 2.47
N ILE A 190 -16.24 6.20 2.54
CA ILE A 190 -15.16 7.17 2.68
C ILE A 190 -14.28 6.95 3.92
N ASP A 191 -14.89 6.59 5.07
CA ASP A 191 -14.13 6.33 6.30
C ASP A 191 -13.30 5.05 6.18
N SER A 192 -13.87 4.02 5.56
CA SER A 192 -13.18 2.75 5.31
C SER A 192 -12.04 2.90 4.32
N TRP A 193 -12.24 3.74 3.28
CA TRP A 193 -11.18 4.10 2.34
C TRP A 193 -10.03 4.80 3.06
N LEU A 194 -10.34 5.83 3.87
CA LEU A 194 -9.32 6.58 4.61
C LEU A 194 -8.53 5.68 5.56
N GLN A 195 -9.21 4.80 6.31
CA GLN A 195 -8.54 3.83 7.17
C GLN A 195 -7.60 2.91 6.37
N SER A 196 -8.08 2.36 5.27
CA SER A 196 -7.32 1.46 4.41
C SER A 196 -6.07 2.12 3.82
N ILE A 197 -6.21 3.32 3.27
CA ILE A 197 -5.07 4.01 2.64
C ILE A 197 -4.02 4.40 3.69
N LEU A 198 -4.44 4.85 4.88
CA LEU A 198 -3.53 5.17 5.97
C LEU A 198 -2.76 3.93 6.46
N LEU A 199 -3.43 2.77 6.60
CA LEU A 199 -2.76 1.53 6.96
C LEU A 199 -1.72 1.11 5.92
N ASN A 200 -2.02 1.27 4.64
CA ASN A 200 -1.06 0.99 3.58
C ASN A 200 0.10 1.98 3.57
N PHE A 201 -0.13 3.26 3.83
CA PHE A 201 0.95 4.24 4.02
C PHE A 201 1.82 3.92 5.25
N MET A 202 1.23 3.48 6.35
CA MET A 202 1.98 3.01 7.52
C MET A 202 2.87 1.81 7.21
N LYS A 203 2.38 0.88 6.38
CA LYS A 203 3.19 -0.25 5.87
C LYS A 203 4.35 0.25 4.99
N GLU A 204 4.09 1.15 4.05
CA GLU A 204 5.11 1.70 3.15
C GLU A 204 6.20 2.49 3.88
N THR A 205 5.82 3.19 4.95
CA THR A 205 6.73 3.95 5.79
C THR A 205 7.34 3.15 6.95
N ASN A 206 7.12 1.83 6.99
CA ASN A 206 7.59 0.91 8.04
C ASN A 206 7.12 1.28 9.47
N VAL A 207 6.00 1.97 9.60
CA VAL A 207 5.35 2.25 10.90
C VAL A 207 4.57 1.02 11.38
N LEU A 208 3.99 0.26 10.45
CA LEU A 208 3.33 -1.02 10.71
C LEU A 208 4.01 -2.14 9.92
N GLU A 209 4.04 -3.32 10.53
CA GLU A 209 4.56 -4.51 9.88
C GLU A 209 3.68 -4.94 8.71
N ARG A 210 4.32 -5.30 7.60
CA ARG A 210 3.64 -5.77 6.39
C ARG A 210 2.63 -6.90 6.65
N PRO A 211 2.95 -7.97 7.42
CA PRO A 211 2.00 -9.07 7.66
C PRO A 211 0.71 -8.62 8.34
N LEU A 212 0.78 -7.65 9.25
CA LEU A 212 -0.40 -7.12 9.94
C LEU A 212 -1.35 -6.42 8.96
N VAL A 213 -0.81 -5.56 8.10
CA VAL A 213 -1.61 -4.84 7.10
C VAL A 213 -2.18 -5.81 6.06
N GLU A 214 -1.42 -6.82 5.65
CA GLU A 214 -1.90 -7.85 4.73
C GLU A 214 -3.03 -8.71 5.33
N GLN A 215 -2.99 -9.03 6.63
CA GLN A 215 -4.09 -9.70 7.33
C GLN A 215 -5.35 -8.82 7.37
N PHE A 216 -5.19 -7.53 7.65
CA PHE A 216 -6.30 -6.57 7.57
C PHE A 216 -6.90 -6.55 6.17
N ASN A 217 -6.08 -6.40 5.15
CA ASN A 217 -6.52 -6.35 3.77
C ASN A 217 -7.27 -7.64 3.39
N GLN A 218 -6.71 -8.80 3.74
CA GLN A 218 -7.32 -10.10 3.46
C GLN A 218 -8.68 -10.26 4.13
N PHE A 219 -8.80 -9.86 5.40
CA PHE A 219 -10.06 -9.91 6.11
C PHE A 219 -11.09 -8.97 5.46
N TYR A 220 -10.73 -7.72 5.22
CA TYR A 220 -11.61 -6.73 4.58
C TYR A 220 -12.10 -7.23 3.22
N ASN A 221 -11.20 -7.65 2.37
CA ASN A 221 -11.49 -8.08 1.01
C ASN A 221 -12.33 -9.37 0.95
N SER A 222 -12.18 -10.26 1.93
CA SER A 222 -13.02 -11.48 2.02
C SER A 222 -14.46 -11.20 2.44
N HIS A 223 -14.73 -10.02 3.01
CA HIS A 223 -16.03 -9.63 3.54
C HIS A 223 -16.54 -8.30 2.95
N LEU A 224 -16.10 -7.98 1.71
CA LEU A 224 -16.32 -6.67 1.07
C LEU A 224 -17.78 -6.21 1.11
N ASP A 225 -18.71 -7.09 0.79
CA ASP A 225 -20.17 -6.88 0.85
C ASP A 225 -20.70 -6.63 2.27
N GLN A 226 -20.01 -7.13 3.31
CA GLN A 226 -20.38 -6.95 4.71
C GLN A 226 -19.70 -5.72 5.33
N MET A 227 -18.61 -5.21 4.74
CA MET A 227 -17.88 -4.04 5.23
C MET A 227 -18.61 -2.72 4.97
N GLY A 228 -19.71 -2.74 4.25
CA GLY A 228 -20.46 -1.53 3.88
C GLY A 228 -19.77 -0.68 2.84
N ASP A 229 -18.94 -1.31 2.01
CA ASP A 229 -18.13 -0.68 0.98
C ASP A 229 -18.95 0.15 -0.02
N PHE A 230 -20.20 -0.23 -0.25
CA PHE A 230 -21.14 0.43 -1.16
C PHE A 230 -22.00 1.51 -0.53
N LYS A 231 -21.75 1.89 0.74
CA LYS A 231 -22.45 2.99 1.41
C LYS A 231 -21.96 4.34 0.92
N THR A 232 -22.89 5.30 0.88
CA THR A 232 -22.57 6.71 0.61
C THR A 232 -22.27 7.45 1.92
N PRO A 233 -21.37 8.44 1.92
CA PRO A 233 -20.52 8.83 0.79
C PRO A 233 -19.41 7.79 0.54
N GLY A 234 -19.19 7.46 -0.74
CA GLY A 234 -18.10 6.60 -1.17
C GLY A 234 -16.95 7.42 -1.77
N TYR A 235 -15.75 6.88 -1.70
CA TYR A 235 -14.58 7.49 -2.32
C TYR A 235 -14.68 7.50 -3.85
N ARG A 236 -15.15 6.37 -4.45
CA ARG A 236 -15.39 6.24 -5.88
C ARG A 236 -16.85 6.28 -6.24
N SER A 237 -17.14 6.87 -7.40
CA SER A 237 -18.38 6.65 -8.11
C SER A 237 -18.13 5.84 -9.36
N PHE A 238 -18.96 4.83 -9.57
CA PHE A 238 -18.98 4.04 -10.80
C PHE A 238 -20.15 4.47 -11.69
N TYR A 239 -19.85 4.59 -12.98
CA TYR A 239 -20.83 4.73 -14.06
C TYR A 239 -20.75 3.48 -14.92
N VAL A 240 -21.82 2.69 -14.92
CA VAL A 240 -22.00 1.51 -15.77
C VAL A 240 -22.96 1.89 -16.89
N VAL A 241 -22.44 2.15 -18.07
CA VAL A 241 -23.18 2.72 -19.20
C VAL A 241 -23.50 1.66 -20.22
N PHE A 242 -24.78 1.47 -20.53
CA PHE A 242 -25.29 0.46 -21.45
C PHE A 242 -25.55 1.06 -22.82
N LYS A 243 -24.69 0.79 -23.79
CA LYS A 243 -24.97 1.06 -25.21
C LYS A 243 -25.98 0.06 -25.76
N ASN A 244 -25.91 -1.17 -25.29
CA ASN A 244 -26.92 -2.20 -25.54
C ASN A 244 -27.87 -2.31 -24.33
N LYS A 245 -29.03 -1.66 -24.43
CA LYS A 245 -30.04 -1.62 -23.34
C LYS A 245 -30.56 -3.00 -22.91
N ALA A 246 -30.49 -4.00 -23.77
CA ALA A 246 -30.92 -5.37 -23.45
C ALA A 246 -30.06 -5.98 -22.31
N LEU A 247 -28.82 -5.52 -22.13
CA LEU A 247 -27.89 -6.00 -21.09
C LEU A 247 -28.20 -5.44 -19.70
N MET A 248 -29.04 -4.45 -19.57
CA MET A 248 -29.40 -3.86 -18.28
C MET A 248 -30.33 -4.75 -17.43
N ARG A 249 -30.90 -5.80 -18.03
CA ARG A 249 -31.85 -6.68 -17.34
C ARG A 249 -31.16 -7.55 -16.29
N GLY A 250 -31.67 -7.53 -15.07
CA GLY A 250 -31.18 -8.39 -13.97
C GLY A 250 -30.00 -7.83 -13.16
N LEU A 251 -29.65 -6.57 -13.39
CA LEU A 251 -28.53 -5.91 -12.67
C LEU A 251 -28.94 -5.21 -11.38
N ASP A 252 -30.22 -5.23 -11.03
CA ASP A 252 -30.75 -4.67 -9.77
C ASP A 252 -30.13 -5.31 -8.50
N GLN A 253 -29.47 -6.47 -8.65
CA GLN A 253 -28.77 -7.19 -7.59
C GLN A 253 -27.25 -6.99 -7.61
N LEU A 254 -26.74 -6.17 -8.53
CA LEU A 254 -25.30 -5.96 -8.74
C LEU A 254 -24.64 -5.22 -7.58
N ILE A 255 -25.42 -4.39 -6.88
CA ILE A 255 -24.95 -3.63 -5.72
C ILE A 255 -25.36 -4.44 -4.49
N PRO A 256 -24.42 -5.05 -3.76
CA PRO A 256 -24.74 -5.72 -2.51
C PRO A 256 -25.51 -4.77 -1.59
N SER A 257 -26.61 -5.25 -1.05
CA SER A 257 -27.32 -4.50 -0.01
C SER A 257 -26.35 -4.23 1.14
N ALA A 258 -26.36 -3.00 1.63
CA ALA A 258 -25.47 -2.54 2.69
C ALA A 258 -25.40 -3.54 3.85
N GLY A 259 -24.42 -4.40 3.85
CA GLY A 259 -24.22 -5.51 4.77
C GLY A 259 -23.79 -5.10 6.19
N GLY A 260 -23.71 -6.05 7.04
CA GLY A 260 -23.77 -5.93 8.48
C GLY A 260 -22.59 -5.25 9.16
N ALA A 261 -22.91 -4.59 10.28
CA ALA A 261 -21.94 -3.98 11.18
C ALA A 261 -21.01 -5.00 11.89
N LEU A 262 -21.35 -6.30 11.88
CA LEU A 262 -20.63 -7.34 12.63
C LEU A 262 -19.22 -7.58 12.11
N ALA A 263 -19.04 -7.72 10.78
CA ALA A 263 -17.71 -7.95 10.22
C ALA A 263 -16.76 -6.77 10.45
N LYS A 264 -17.28 -5.53 10.49
CA LYS A 264 -16.50 -4.35 10.83
C LYS A 264 -16.04 -4.37 12.29
N LEU A 265 -16.92 -4.78 13.21
CA LEU A 265 -16.56 -4.94 14.63
C LEU A 265 -15.52 -6.04 14.84
N ASP A 266 -15.62 -7.16 14.13
CA ASP A 266 -14.66 -8.24 14.20
C ASP A 266 -13.28 -7.80 13.69
N LEU A 267 -13.24 -7.01 12.62
CA LEU A 267 -12.01 -6.42 12.08
C LEU A 267 -11.36 -5.46 13.08
N GLU A 268 -12.15 -4.56 13.66
CA GLU A 268 -11.67 -3.60 14.66
C GLU A 268 -11.13 -4.33 15.90
N ALA A 269 -11.84 -5.36 16.39
CA ALA A 269 -11.41 -6.17 17.51
C ALA A 269 -10.11 -6.92 17.24
N MET A 270 -9.99 -7.54 16.06
CA MET A 270 -8.77 -8.22 15.63
C MET A 270 -7.56 -7.26 15.59
N PHE A 271 -7.75 -6.07 15.02
CA PHE A 271 -6.69 -5.08 14.91
C PHE A 271 -6.26 -4.52 16.26
N LEU A 272 -7.22 -4.18 17.14
CA LEU A 272 -6.94 -3.67 18.49
C LEU A 272 -6.24 -4.73 19.35
N THR A 273 -6.65 -6.00 19.26
CA THR A 273 -5.99 -7.10 19.95
C THR A 273 -4.53 -7.21 19.53
N ARG A 274 -4.27 -7.19 18.21
CA ARG A 274 -2.90 -7.27 17.71
C ARG A 274 -2.04 -6.09 18.14
N LEU A 275 -2.57 -4.86 18.08
CA LEU A 275 -1.86 -3.68 18.58
C LEU A 275 -1.52 -3.78 20.07
N ALA A 276 -2.42 -4.36 20.88
CA ALA A 276 -2.17 -4.58 22.31
C ALA A 276 -1.03 -5.59 22.52
N ASP A 277 -1.01 -6.69 21.75
CA ASP A 277 0.06 -7.70 21.80
C ASP A 277 1.41 -7.12 21.40
N ASP A 278 1.45 -6.38 20.30
CA ASP A 278 2.68 -5.72 19.82
C ASP A 278 3.20 -4.70 20.83
N ARG A 279 2.31 -3.92 21.47
CA ARG A 279 2.69 -3.00 22.55
C ARG A 279 3.27 -3.73 23.76
N LYS A 280 2.69 -4.86 24.13
CA LYS A 280 3.21 -5.69 25.22
C LYS A 280 4.61 -6.21 24.88
N GLN A 281 4.78 -6.76 23.67
CA GLN A 281 6.08 -7.26 23.21
C GLN A 281 7.16 -6.17 23.21
N LEU A 282 6.84 -4.95 22.73
CA LEU A 282 7.76 -3.81 22.76
C LEU A 282 8.12 -3.42 24.19
N THR A 283 7.15 -3.46 25.12
CA THR A 283 7.40 -3.18 26.53
C THR A 283 8.34 -4.23 27.14
N ASP A 284 8.14 -5.51 26.85
CA ASP A 284 9.00 -6.59 27.34
C ASP A 284 10.41 -6.49 26.77
N GLN A 285 10.56 -6.16 25.49
CA GLN A 285 11.87 -5.88 24.87
C GLN A 285 12.58 -4.70 25.50
N LYS A 286 11.85 -3.59 25.76
CA LYS A 286 12.41 -2.42 26.45
C LYS A 286 12.93 -2.79 27.82
N ASN A 287 12.15 -3.50 28.64
CA ASN A 287 12.53 -3.95 29.97
C ASN A 287 13.79 -4.83 29.93
N SER A 288 13.90 -5.76 28.99
CA SER A 288 15.07 -6.59 28.77
C SER A 288 16.31 -5.79 28.38
N LEU A 289 16.16 -4.75 27.53
CA LEU A 289 17.26 -3.84 27.18
C LEU A 289 17.71 -3.00 28.38
N GLU A 290 16.80 -2.51 29.21
CA GLU A 290 17.13 -1.76 30.44
C GLU A 290 17.89 -2.67 31.44
N GLU A 291 17.48 -3.93 31.61
CA GLU A 291 18.18 -4.88 32.45
C GLU A 291 19.60 -5.15 31.95
N THR A 292 19.75 -5.36 30.63
CA THR A 292 21.07 -5.55 30.00
C THR A 292 21.97 -4.32 30.16
N ALA A 293 21.40 -3.11 30.02
CA ALA A 293 22.16 -1.85 30.27
C ALA A 293 22.64 -1.75 31.70
N ASN A 294 21.81 -2.08 32.70
CA ASN A 294 22.17 -2.08 34.11
C ASN A 294 23.29 -3.11 34.42
N GLN A 295 23.21 -4.31 33.84
CA GLN A 295 24.27 -5.34 33.97
C GLN A 295 25.60 -4.85 33.38
N ASN A 296 25.57 -4.22 32.21
CA ASN A 296 26.77 -3.62 31.59
C ASN A 296 27.37 -2.51 32.40
N GLN A 297 26.54 -1.67 33.05
CA GLN A 297 27.02 -0.62 33.95
C GLN A 297 27.73 -1.24 35.16
N ALA A 298 27.12 -2.23 35.82
CA ALA A 298 27.74 -2.95 36.94
C ALA A 298 29.07 -3.60 36.58
N LEU A 299 29.13 -4.25 35.39
CA LEU A 299 30.35 -4.82 34.89
C LEU A 299 31.44 -3.77 34.61
N THR A 300 31.05 -2.61 34.11
CA THR A 300 31.97 -1.49 33.89
C THR A 300 32.57 -0.99 35.19
N GLU A 301 31.80 -0.92 36.27
CA GLU A 301 32.28 -0.55 37.59
C GLU A 301 33.24 -1.58 38.16
N GLN A 302 32.95 -2.88 38.00
CA GLN A 302 33.85 -3.96 38.37
C GLN A 302 35.19 -3.87 37.64
N ILE A 303 35.17 -3.66 36.33
CA ILE A 303 36.39 -3.47 35.52
C ILE A 303 37.21 -2.29 36.01
N ARG A 304 36.57 -1.16 36.35
CA ARG A 304 37.28 0.00 36.91
C ARG A 304 37.94 -0.31 38.26
N ALA A 305 37.26 -1.06 39.13
CA ALA A 305 37.81 -1.46 40.43
C ALA A 305 39.03 -2.39 40.26
N VAL A 306 38.94 -3.39 39.36
CA VAL A 306 40.06 -4.28 39.07
C VAL A 306 41.23 -3.52 38.43
N ALA A 307 40.97 -2.62 37.51
CA ALA A 307 42.00 -1.76 36.91
C ALA A 307 42.74 -0.90 37.96
N GLY A 308 42.00 -0.36 38.96
CA GLY A 308 42.57 0.36 40.10
C GLY A 308 43.51 -0.51 40.93
N GLN A 309 43.09 -1.73 41.30
CA GLN A 309 43.89 -2.70 42.01
C GLN A 309 45.15 -3.12 41.23
N LEU A 310 45.02 -3.29 39.92
CA LEU A 310 46.14 -3.64 39.05
C LEU A 310 47.17 -2.52 39.01
N LYS A 311 46.73 -1.25 38.95
CA LYS A 311 47.61 -0.09 38.97
C LYS A 311 48.39 -0.01 40.31
N GLU A 312 47.69 -0.19 41.43
CA GLU A 312 48.32 -0.21 42.77
C GLU A 312 49.38 -1.31 42.87
N LYS A 313 49.05 -2.54 42.45
CA LYS A 313 50.02 -3.65 42.44
C LYS A 313 51.22 -3.40 41.53
N THR A 314 50.98 -2.74 40.39
CA THR A 314 52.07 -2.37 39.47
C THR A 314 53.02 -1.36 40.08
N GLU A 315 52.51 -0.39 40.88
CA GLU A 315 53.34 0.55 41.58
C GLU A 315 54.17 -0.09 42.71
N ILE A 316 53.57 -1.01 43.48
CA ILE A 316 54.28 -1.81 44.48
C ILE A 316 55.39 -2.64 43.82
N LEU A 317 55.14 -3.26 42.67
CA LEU A 317 56.16 -4.00 41.93
C LEU A 317 57.31 -3.12 41.45
N LYS A 318 57.08 -1.89 41.05
CA LYS A 318 58.14 -0.93 40.69
C LYS A 318 58.99 -0.53 41.91
N GLU A 319 58.35 -0.29 43.06
CA GLU A 319 59.06 0.01 44.30
C GLU A 319 59.96 -1.15 44.73
N LEU A 320 59.43 -2.40 44.71
CA LEU A 320 60.19 -3.60 44.99
C LEU A 320 61.36 -3.78 44.04
N ASP A 321 61.16 -3.57 42.73
CA ASP A 321 62.26 -3.70 41.75
C ASP A 321 63.33 -2.63 41.96
N ALA A 322 62.96 -1.42 42.34
CA ALA A 322 63.92 -0.39 42.73
C ALA A 322 64.72 -0.77 43.98
N GLU A 323 64.02 -1.32 45.00
CA GLU A 323 64.68 -1.83 46.22
C GLU A 323 65.65 -2.97 45.95
N ILE A 324 65.22 -3.95 45.15
CA ILE A 324 66.08 -5.09 44.70
C ILE A 324 67.32 -4.57 43.94
N SER A 325 67.14 -3.59 43.06
CA SER A 325 68.22 -2.96 42.31
C SER A 325 69.20 -2.23 43.22
N GLY A 326 68.67 -1.55 44.21
CA GLY A 326 69.49 -0.88 45.29
C GLY A 326 70.29 -1.87 46.15
N LEU A 327 69.65 -2.99 46.53
CA LEU A 327 70.36 -4.08 47.26
C LEU A 327 71.42 -4.75 46.41
N ARG A 328 71.18 -4.99 45.15
CA ARG A 328 72.18 -5.55 44.20
C ARG A 328 73.36 -4.61 44.03
N SER A 329 73.17 -3.35 43.87
CA SER A 329 74.26 -2.35 43.78
C SER A 329 75.09 -2.28 45.06
N ARG A 330 74.44 -2.28 46.23
CA ARG A 330 75.15 -2.31 47.55
C ARG A 330 75.97 -3.62 47.70
N ARG A 331 75.43 -4.74 47.30
CA ARG A 331 76.13 -6.04 47.36
C ARG A 331 77.34 -6.06 46.44
N TRP A 332 77.22 -5.51 45.21
CA TRP A 332 78.36 -5.34 44.31
C TRP A 332 79.41 -4.34 44.89
N TYR A 333 78.99 -3.28 45.47
CA TYR A 333 79.89 -2.32 46.10
C TYR A 333 80.62 -2.92 47.34
N GLY A 334 79.90 -3.69 48.11
CA GLY A 334 80.50 -4.46 49.20
C GLY A 334 81.48 -5.52 48.71
N LEU A 335 81.20 -6.24 47.69
CA LEU A 335 82.13 -7.23 47.02
C LEU A 335 83.36 -6.49 46.45
N TYR A 336 83.17 -5.33 45.79
CA TYR A 336 84.26 -4.50 45.24
C TYR A 336 85.20 -4.04 46.29
N THR A 337 84.68 -3.60 47.47
CA THR A 337 85.50 -3.19 48.63
C THR A 337 86.20 -4.35 49.32
N LEU A 338 85.57 -5.54 49.41
CA LEU A 338 86.19 -6.78 49.96
C LEU A 338 87.28 -7.35 49.03
N LEU A 339 87.18 -7.18 47.69
CA LEU A 339 88.17 -7.59 46.73
C LEU A 339 89.36 -6.69 46.50
N GLY A 340 89.51 -5.63 47.40
CA GLY A 340 90.69 -4.79 47.37
C GLY A 340 90.69 -3.68 46.30
N GLY A 341 89.55 -3.31 45.76
CA GLY A 341 89.35 -2.19 44.80
C GLY A 341 89.38 -0.81 45.49
N GLY A 342 90.41 -0.50 46.27
CA GLY A 342 90.54 0.76 46.97
C GLY A 342 91.98 1.05 47.45
N ARG A 343 92.95 0.99 46.54
CA ARG A 343 94.26 1.62 46.72
C ARG A 343 94.66 2.33 45.42
N LYS A 344 94.36 3.56 45.26
CA LYS A 344 95.29 4.67 45.12
C LYS A 344 94.56 5.97 45.34
#